data_b6dbda01ad893877fa2a93c71c470237
#
_entry.id   b6dbda01ad893877fa2a93c71c470237
#
_cell.length_a   1.000
_cell.length_b   1.000
_cell.length_c   1.000
_cell.angle_alpha   90.00
_cell.angle_beta   90.00
_cell.angle_gamma   90.00
#
_symmetry.space_group_name_H-M   'P 1'
#
loop_
_entity.id
_entity.type
_entity.pdbx_description
1 polymer ?
#
loop_
_entity_poly.entity_id
_entity_poly.type
_entity_poly.pdbx_seq_one_letter_code
_entity_poly.pdbx_strand_id
1 'polypeptide(L)'
;MAVGCLLFAACTEAVSDAKQENALPRIYPDYLGVTIPVNIAPLNFGMTDEKTLLVDAVVSDRHGHNLHSQGKESVDFDLDDWHTLLDQNRGDSLSVTVSAKYDDGWHTYSPFSIYISPDSIDYGICYRLIEPGYEVWSKMGIYERDLSSFDERALIENTQFEGCVNCHSFNRGNPADMSLHIRGPHGATLLRHSITNNQFTAYNTKTDQTLGLCVYPYWHPSGRYIAYSTNNTRQVFHTAHQNRVEVFDTASDLQVYDVEKNELLLSPLLKQDSVYETFPVFSADGRSLYFCAARALPEGSHELDSIRYNLCRIDFDPATGNYGNRIDTIINAEVQHHSVSFPRPSYDGRFLCYTLSDYGQFSIWHHEADLYLLDLSTGESHPMMGANSDDTESFHNWSTNSRWLVLSSRRDDGLFTRPYFCHVDANGRVSKAFMLPQRNPRRFYRERFFSFNVPDFIIAPTHFDDRQATRLINNESRKDFGVRK
;
A
#
# COMPACT_ATOMS: atom_id res chain seq x y z
N MET A 1 24.58 -39.82 -27.24
CA MET A 1 24.62 -38.37 -27.54
C MET A 1 24.82 -37.66 -26.24
N ALA A 2 26.02 -37.07 -26.04
CA ALA A 2 26.31 -36.28 -24.87
C ALA A 2 25.80 -34.84 -25.11
N VAL A 3 24.82 -34.42 -24.34
CA VAL A 3 24.35 -33.02 -24.31
C VAL A 3 25.36 -32.25 -23.48
N GLY A 4 26.20 -31.44 -24.14
CA GLY A 4 27.08 -30.51 -23.49
C GLY A 4 26.27 -29.34 -22.90
N CYS A 5 26.18 -29.24 -21.59
CA CYS A 5 25.79 -28.01 -20.91
C CYS A 5 26.87 -26.95 -21.19
N LEU A 6 26.55 -25.98 -22.05
CA LEU A 6 27.30 -24.74 -22.17
C LEU A 6 27.00 -23.89 -20.94
N LEU A 7 27.87 -23.95 -19.94
CA LEU A 7 27.94 -22.96 -18.88
C LEU A 7 28.41 -21.65 -19.51
N PHE A 8 27.51 -20.69 -19.71
CA PHE A 8 27.85 -19.30 -19.96
C PHE A 8 28.39 -18.72 -18.65
N ALA A 9 29.70 -18.81 -18.44
CA ALA A 9 30.34 -17.95 -17.47
C ALA A 9 30.20 -16.51 -17.97
N ALA A 10 29.38 -15.72 -17.31
CA ALA A 10 29.37 -14.27 -17.51
C ALA A 10 30.78 -13.78 -17.13
N CYS A 11 31.58 -13.37 -18.11
CA CYS A 11 32.87 -12.75 -17.86
C CYS A 11 32.61 -11.40 -17.17
N THR A 12 32.79 -11.35 -15.85
CA THR A 12 32.85 -10.07 -15.12
C THR A 12 34.13 -9.36 -15.50
N GLU A 13 34.04 -8.08 -15.81
CA GLU A 13 35.22 -7.25 -16.09
C GLU A 13 35.81 -6.75 -14.76
N ALA A 14 37.08 -6.97 -14.50
CA ALA A 14 37.70 -6.51 -13.28
C ALA A 14 37.73 -4.98 -13.19
N VAL A 15 37.30 -4.45 -12.04
CA VAL A 15 37.50 -3.03 -11.71
C VAL A 15 38.98 -2.76 -11.50
N SER A 16 39.64 -2.10 -12.45
CA SER A 16 41.05 -1.76 -12.41
C SER A 16 41.29 -0.28 -12.65
N ASP A 17 42.33 0.26 -12.04
CA ASP A 17 42.74 1.67 -12.19
C ASP A 17 41.62 2.69 -11.99
N ALA A 18 40.67 2.36 -11.08
CA ALA A 18 39.48 3.16 -10.86
C ALA A 18 39.82 4.51 -10.22
N LYS A 19 39.27 5.57 -10.81
CA LYS A 19 39.31 6.92 -10.26
C LYS A 19 38.43 6.97 -9.01
N GLN A 20 38.97 7.42 -7.89
CA GLN A 20 38.24 7.55 -6.65
C GLN A 20 37.41 8.83 -6.65
N GLU A 21 36.06 8.68 -6.51
CA GLU A 21 35.12 9.77 -6.38
C GLU A 21 34.81 10.05 -4.90
N ASN A 22 35.03 11.29 -4.46
CA ASN A 22 34.70 11.72 -3.09
C ASN A 22 33.22 12.08 -2.94
N ALA A 23 32.36 11.27 -3.56
CA ALA A 23 30.92 11.46 -3.57
C ALA A 23 30.19 10.11 -3.42
N LEU A 24 28.98 10.14 -2.89
CA LEU A 24 28.10 8.98 -2.90
C LEU A 24 27.61 8.69 -4.33
N PRO A 25 27.38 7.40 -4.68
CA PRO A 25 26.87 7.05 -6.01
C PRO A 25 25.42 7.56 -6.16
N ARG A 26 25.07 8.00 -7.36
CA ARG A 26 23.70 8.27 -7.73
C ARG A 26 23.08 7.02 -8.32
N ILE A 27 22.40 6.26 -7.51
CA ILE A 27 21.77 4.98 -7.89
C ILE A 27 20.25 5.11 -8.02
N TYR A 28 19.66 4.20 -8.78
CA TYR A 28 18.21 4.04 -8.91
C TYR A 28 17.82 2.57 -8.78
N PRO A 29 16.88 2.24 -7.88
CA PRO A 29 16.27 3.11 -6.85
C PRO A 29 17.27 3.65 -5.83
N ASP A 30 16.89 4.72 -5.12
CA ASP A 30 17.74 5.30 -4.07
C ASP A 30 17.68 4.48 -2.78
N TYR A 31 18.63 3.57 -2.63
CA TYR A 31 18.78 2.70 -1.46
C TYR A 31 19.87 3.17 -0.47
N LEU A 32 20.36 4.40 -0.60
CA LEU A 32 21.39 4.94 0.30
C LEU A 32 20.81 5.14 1.71
N GLY A 33 21.41 4.50 2.71
CA GLY A 33 21.05 4.70 4.11
C GLY A 33 19.67 4.18 4.53
N VAL A 34 19.10 3.26 3.75
CA VAL A 34 17.79 2.65 4.07
C VAL A 34 17.89 1.60 5.16
N THR A 35 16.81 1.39 5.89
CA THR A 35 16.60 0.25 6.79
C THR A 35 15.71 -0.77 6.09
N ILE A 36 16.15 -2.03 6.01
CA ILE A 36 15.43 -3.10 5.33
C ILE A 36 15.09 -4.26 6.26
N PRO A 37 14.04 -5.04 5.97
CA PRO A 37 13.76 -6.27 6.70
C PRO A 37 14.72 -7.38 6.27
N VAL A 38 14.98 -8.31 7.19
CA VAL A 38 15.89 -9.43 6.96
C VAL A 38 15.45 -10.39 5.85
N ASN A 39 14.18 -10.40 5.50
CA ASN A 39 13.58 -11.31 4.52
C ASN A 39 13.07 -10.60 3.26
N ILE A 40 13.68 -9.48 2.86
CA ILE A 40 13.35 -8.77 1.62
C ILE A 40 14.18 -9.29 0.44
N ALA A 41 13.62 -9.21 -0.77
CA ALA A 41 14.34 -9.47 -2.01
C ALA A 41 15.57 -8.55 -2.18
N PRO A 42 16.57 -8.96 -2.99
CA PRO A 42 17.76 -8.17 -3.23
C PRO A 42 17.46 -6.74 -3.68
N LEU A 43 18.19 -5.79 -3.08
CA LEU A 43 18.13 -4.37 -3.47
C LEU A 43 18.97 -4.14 -4.73
N ASN A 44 18.50 -4.65 -5.85
CA ASN A 44 19.14 -4.41 -7.14
C ASN A 44 18.97 -2.96 -7.57
N PHE A 45 19.99 -2.36 -8.10
CA PHE A 45 20.01 -0.97 -8.56
C PHE A 45 20.90 -0.77 -9.76
N GLY A 46 20.70 0.33 -10.48
CA GLY A 46 21.60 0.81 -11.53
C GLY A 46 22.08 2.24 -11.25
N MET A 47 23.00 2.75 -12.04
CA MET A 47 23.38 4.17 -11.97
C MET A 47 22.28 5.04 -12.63
N THR A 48 22.06 6.25 -12.11
CA THR A 48 21.13 7.20 -12.74
C THR A 48 21.70 7.80 -14.02
N ASP A 49 23.02 7.83 -14.15
CA ASP A 49 23.70 8.36 -15.35
C ASP A 49 23.58 7.37 -16.53
N GLU A 50 22.96 7.81 -17.60
CA GLU A 50 22.74 7.01 -18.81
C GLU A 50 24.02 6.71 -19.61
N LYS A 51 25.14 7.40 -19.29
CA LYS A 51 26.45 7.14 -19.89
C LYS A 51 27.18 5.96 -19.25
N THR A 52 26.60 5.37 -18.17
CA THR A 52 27.18 4.23 -17.51
C THR A 52 27.16 3.00 -18.43
N LEU A 53 28.33 2.43 -18.68
CA LEU A 53 28.50 1.22 -19.52
C LEU A 53 28.32 -0.05 -18.71
N LEU A 54 28.85 -0.05 -17.46
CA LEU A 54 28.75 -1.15 -16.47
C LEU A 54 28.59 -0.54 -15.09
N VAL A 55 27.83 -1.21 -14.23
CA VAL A 55 27.78 -0.98 -12.79
C VAL A 55 28.29 -2.21 -12.07
N ASP A 56 29.15 -2.00 -11.10
CA ASP A 56 29.74 -3.03 -10.24
C ASP A 56 29.44 -2.69 -8.80
N ALA A 57 28.97 -3.66 -8.01
CA ALA A 57 28.69 -3.45 -6.60
C ALA A 57 29.18 -4.61 -5.75
N VAL A 58 29.81 -4.25 -4.63
CA VAL A 58 30.23 -5.16 -3.58
C VAL A 58 29.50 -4.78 -2.30
N VAL A 59 28.69 -5.71 -1.77
CA VAL A 59 28.03 -5.60 -0.48
C VAL A 59 28.84 -6.39 0.54
N SER A 60 29.29 -5.74 1.61
CA SER A 60 30.20 -6.34 2.60
C SER A 60 29.61 -6.21 4.00
N ASP A 61 29.78 -7.25 4.81
CA ASP A 61 29.56 -7.19 6.25
C ASP A 61 30.86 -6.88 7.02
N ARG A 62 30.73 -6.68 8.33
CA ARG A 62 31.87 -6.44 9.21
C ARG A 62 32.76 -7.67 9.45
N HIS A 63 32.32 -8.87 9.05
CA HIS A 63 33.01 -10.14 9.23
C HIS A 63 33.84 -10.54 8.00
N GLY A 64 33.74 -9.77 6.91
CA GLY A 64 34.49 -9.98 5.67
C GLY A 64 33.74 -10.85 4.65
N HIS A 65 32.44 -11.15 4.87
CA HIS A 65 31.64 -11.76 3.83
C HIS A 65 31.28 -10.69 2.79
N ASN A 66 31.38 -11.06 1.54
CA ASN A 66 31.09 -10.16 0.42
C ASN A 66 30.14 -10.80 -0.57
N LEU A 67 29.19 -10.03 -1.05
CA LEU A 67 28.34 -10.38 -2.19
C LEU A 67 28.64 -9.40 -3.32
N HIS A 68 28.99 -9.93 -4.49
CA HIS A 68 29.40 -9.16 -5.66
C HIS A 68 28.43 -9.34 -6.81
N SER A 69 28.10 -8.26 -7.49
CA SER A 69 27.34 -8.31 -8.74
C SER A 69 27.77 -7.20 -9.69
N GLN A 70 27.79 -7.52 -11.00
CA GLN A 70 28.10 -6.58 -12.07
C GLN A 70 27.08 -6.70 -13.19
N GLY A 71 26.65 -5.59 -13.74
CA GLY A 71 25.70 -5.55 -14.84
C GLY A 71 25.77 -4.31 -15.70
N LYS A 72 25.08 -4.31 -16.86
CA LYS A 72 25.05 -3.16 -17.76
C LYS A 72 24.05 -2.10 -17.30
N GLU A 73 22.85 -2.51 -16.96
CA GLU A 73 21.76 -1.62 -16.54
C GLU A 73 21.60 -1.57 -15.03
N SER A 74 21.77 -2.73 -14.39
CA SER A 74 21.66 -2.89 -12.94
C SER A 74 22.52 -4.06 -12.46
N VAL A 75 22.87 -4.05 -11.19
CA VAL A 75 23.35 -5.25 -10.49
C VAL A 75 22.16 -6.21 -10.30
N ASP A 76 22.46 -7.52 -10.25
CA ASP A 76 21.49 -8.58 -9.94
C ASP A 76 22.18 -9.53 -8.94
N PHE A 77 21.91 -9.35 -7.66
CA PHE A 77 22.43 -10.18 -6.60
C PHE A 77 21.70 -11.52 -6.54
N ASP A 78 22.45 -12.59 -6.28
CA ASP A 78 21.86 -13.91 -6.08
C ASP A 78 20.92 -13.90 -4.87
N LEU A 79 19.78 -14.52 -5.01
CA LEU A 79 18.69 -14.49 -4.02
C LEU A 79 19.08 -15.23 -2.73
N ASP A 80 19.68 -16.42 -2.85
CA ASP A 80 20.01 -17.28 -1.71
C ASP A 80 21.21 -16.69 -0.95
N ASP A 81 22.22 -16.19 -1.65
CA ASP A 81 23.37 -15.51 -1.07
C ASP A 81 22.96 -14.21 -0.37
N TRP A 82 22.03 -13.44 -0.97
CA TRP A 82 21.50 -12.24 -0.38
C TRP A 82 20.78 -12.54 0.94
N HIS A 83 19.87 -13.51 0.97
CA HIS A 83 19.15 -13.89 2.19
C HIS A 83 20.12 -14.43 3.26
N THR A 84 21.12 -15.20 2.87
CA THR A 84 22.15 -15.69 3.78
C THR A 84 22.90 -14.52 4.43
N LEU A 85 23.28 -13.52 3.65
CA LEU A 85 23.98 -12.33 4.15
C LEU A 85 23.07 -11.51 5.10
N LEU A 86 21.80 -11.32 4.77
CA LEU A 86 20.87 -10.60 5.64
C LEU A 86 20.64 -11.33 6.97
N ASP A 87 20.44 -12.65 6.93
CA ASP A 87 20.21 -13.46 8.15
C ASP A 87 21.39 -13.42 9.11
N GLN A 88 22.62 -13.41 8.59
CA GLN A 88 23.84 -13.32 9.38
C GLN A 88 24.07 -11.94 10.02
N ASN A 89 23.39 -10.91 9.50
CA ASN A 89 23.61 -9.51 9.89
C ASN A 89 22.35 -8.83 10.47
N ARG A 90 21.46 -9.59 11.10
CA ARG A 90 20.25 -9.05 11.76
C ARG A 90 20.60 -8.01 12.82
N GLY A 91 20.00 -6.83 12.73
CA GLY A 91 20.23 -5.71 13.65
C GLY A 91 21.57 -4.99 13.44
N ASP A 92 22.23 -5.25 12.33
CA ASP A 92 23.52 -4.65 11.96
C ASP A 92 23.40 -3.90 10.62
N SER A 93 24.51 -3.56 10.03
CA SER A 93 24.57 -2.84 8.75
C SER A 93 25.52 -3.52 7.76
N LEU A 94 25.22 -3.34 6.49
CA LEU A 94 26.10 -3.71 5.37
C LEU A 94 26.70 -2.45 4.76
N SER A 95 27.92 -2.57 4.28
CA SER A 95 28.59 -1.52 3.49
C SER A 95 28.52 -1.87 2.02
N VAL A 96 28.08 -0.92 1.20
CA VAL A 96 27.96 -1.08 -0.26
C VAL A 96 28.96 -0.18 -0.94
N THR A 97 29.88 -0.77 -1.70
CA THR A 97 30.82 -0.06 -2.57
C THR A 97 30.35 -0.20 -4.01
N VAL A 98 30.23 0.92 -4.71
CA VAL A 98 29.78 0.97 -6.11
C VAL A 98 30.88 1.52 -6.98
N SER A 99 31.13 0.83 -8.11
CA SER A 99 31.97 1.33 -9.20
C SER A 99 31.17 1.39 -10.48
N ALA A 100 31.33 2.45 -11.25
CA ALA A 100 30.70 2.59 -12.56
C ALA A 100 31.76 2.76 -13.65
N LYS A 101 31.56 2.08 -14.77
CA LYS A 101 32.43 2.21 -15.95
C LYS A 101 31.85 3.22 -16.92
N TYR A 102 32.68 4.14 -17.34
CA TYR A 102 32.40 5.14 -18.38
C TYR A 102 33.41 4.99 -19.53
N ASP A 103 33.30 5.83 -20.54
CA ASP A 103 34.24 5.84 -21.68
C ASP A 103 35.72 6.13 -21.26
N ASP A 104 35.88 6.88 -20.15
CA ASP A 104 37.22 7.24 -19.60
C ASP A 104 37.73 6.25 -18.54
N GLY A 105 37.01 5.16 -18.28
CA GLY A 105 37.42 4.11 -17.35
C GLY A 105 36.51 3.90 -16.16
N TRP A 106 36.99 3.24 -15.12
CA TRP A 106 36.25 2.95 -13.90
C TRP A 106 36.32 4.10 -12.90
N HIS A 107 35.19 4.40 -12.27
CA HIS A 107 35.01 5.35 -11.18
C HIS A 107 34.45 4.61 -9.97
N THR A 108 35.12 4.68 -8.83
CA THR A 108 34.67 4.07 -7.55
C THR A 108 34.20 5.17 -6.61
N TYR A 109 32.97 5.04 -6.10
CA TYR A 109 32.31 6.02 -5.24
C TYR A 109 32.56 5.74 -3.76
N SER A 110 32.32 6.75 -2.92
CA SER A 110 32.33 6.58 -1.47
C SER A 110 31.28 5.53 -1.07
N PRO A 111 31.60 4.58 -0.16
CA PRO A 111 30.67 3.54 0.25
C PRO A 111 29.49 4.13 1.05
N PHE A 112 28.35 3.46 1.01
CA PHE A 112 27.18 3.78 1.84
C PHE A 112 26.71 2.56 2.63
N SER A 113 25.86 2.80 3.65
CA SER A 113 25.35 1.74 4.51
C SER A 113 23.91 1.40 4.18
N ILE A 114 23.56 0.12 4.35
CA ILE A 114 22.19 -0.40 4.43
C ILE A 114 22.03 -1.02 5.83
N TYR A 115 20.97 -0.67 6.57
CA TYR A 115 20.70 -1.18 7.90
C TYR A 115 19.71 -2.33 7.84
N ILE A 116 19.98 -3.43 8.56
CA ILE A 116 19.13 -4.61 8.59
C ILE A 116 18.35 -4.59 9.90
N SER A 117 17.03 -4.40 9.82
CA SER A 117 16.18 -4.50 10.99
C SER A 117 16.14 -5.93 11.53
N PRO A 118 16.09 -6.13 12.85
CA PRO A 118 15.80 -7.44 13.42
C PRO A 118 14.36 -7.89 13.12
N ASP A 119 13.48 -6.97 12.77
CA ASP A 119 12.07 -7.21 12.47
C ASP A 119 11.92 -7.72 11.03
N SER A 120 11.33 -8.90 10.86
CA SER A 120 10.95 -9.41 9.54
C SER A 120 9.72 -8.66 9.01
N ILE A 121 9.52 -8.70 7.70
CA ILE A 121 8.29 -8.23 7.04
C ILE A 121 7.38 -9.42 6.72
N ASP A 122 6.09 -9.17 6.50
CA ASP A 122 5.14 -10.21 6.09
C ASP A 122 5.54 -10.85 4.74
N TYR A 123 4.93 -12.00 4.42
CA TYR A 123 5.20 -12.74 3.20
C TYR A 123 5.15 -11.88 1.94
N GLY A 124 4.10 -11.07 1.81
CA GLY A 124 3.88 -10.34 0.57
C GLY A 124 2.93 -9.19 0.71
N ILE A 125 2.66 -8.57 -0.41
CA ILE A 125 1.62 -7.55 -0.57
C ILE A 125 0.68 -7.90 -1.73
N CYS A 126 -0.59 -7.53 -1.56
CA CYS A 126 -1.54 -7.40 -2.66
C CYS A 126 -1.73 -5.92 -2.99
N TYR A 127 -1.88 -5.60 -4.26
CA TYR A 127 -2.14 -4.23 -4.70
C TYR A 127 -2.95 -4.22 -5.99
N ARG A 128 -3.61 -3.11 -6.25
CA ARG A 128 -4.26 -2.86 -7.53
C ARG A 128 -3.30 -2.20 -8.50
N LEU A 129 -3.14 -2.78 -9.70
CA LEU A 129 -2.56 -2.08 -10.83
C LEU A 129 -3.67 -1.41 -11.63
N ILE A 130 -3.47 -0.12 -11.93
CA ILE A 130 -4.41 0.70 -12.67
C ILE A 130 -3.65 1.74 -13.51
N GLU A 131 -4.16 2.04 -14.70
CA GLU A 131 -3.66 3.14 -15.52
C GLU A 131 -3.83 4.48 -14.79
N PRO A 132 -2.88 5.43 -14.94
CA PRO A 132 -2.97 6.71 -14.24
C PRO A 132 -3.90 7.68 -14.95
N GLY A 133 -4.59 8.49 -14.18
CA GLY A 133 -5.28 9.69 -14.64
C GLY A 133 -6.54 9.42 -15.46
N TYR A 134 -6.58 9.95 -16.68
CA TYR A 134 -7.80 10.07 -17.49
C TYR A 134 -8.20 8.81 -18.25
N GLU A 135 -7.36 7.82 -18.28
CA GLU A 135 -7.64 6.58 -18.96
C GLU A 135 -8.86 5.90 -18.34
N VAL A 136 -9.84 5.64 -19.17
CA VAL A 136 -10.95 4.78 -18.81
C VAL A 136 -10.35 3.38 -18.69
N TRP A 137 -10.31 2.86 -17.49
CA TRP A 137 -9.77 1.56 -17.09
C TRP A 137 -9.93 0.48 -18.18
N SER A 138 -9.00 0.44 -19.13
CA SER A 138 -8.96 -0.59 -20.16
C SER A 138 -8.41 -1.89 -19.58
N LYS A 139 -7.40 -1.79 -18.72
CA LYS A 139 -6.82 -2.92 -17.99
C LYS A 139 -6.51 -2.53 -16.56
N MET A 140 -7.05 -3.31 -15.63
CA MET A 140 -6.70 -3.24 -14.21
C MET A 140 -6.86 -4.59 -13.54
N GLY A 141 -6.23 -4.78 -12.41
CA GLY A 141 -6.33 -6.03 -11.66
C GLY A 141 -5.77 -5.92 -10.26
N ILE A 142 -6.00 -6.97 -9.48
CA ILE A 142 -5.35 -7.20 -8.19
C ILE A 142 -4.22 -8.20 -8.41
N TYR A 143 -3.06 -7.86 -7.88
CA TYR A 143 -1.83 -8.63 -8.00
C TYR A 143 -1.28 -8.95 -6.63
N GLU A 144 -0.61 -10.08 -6.53
CA GLU A 144 0.13 -10.54 -5.35
C GLU A 144 1.62 -10.51 -5.66
N ARG A 145 2.41 -10.04 -4.72
CA ARG A 145 3.86 -9.94 -4.80
C ARG A 145 4.51 -10.55 -3.55
N ASP A 146 5.34 -11.57 -3.74
CA ASP A 146 6.22 -12.11 -2.71
C ASP A 146 7.35 -11.12 -2.43
N LEU A 147 7.48 -10.67 -1.19
CA LEU A 147 8.49 -9.68 -0.80
C LEU A 147 9.90 -10.28 -0.64
N SER A 148 10.00 -11.59 -0.45
CA SER A 148 11.29 -12.28 -0.34
C SER A 148 11.95 -12.57 -1.69
N SER A 149 11.19 -12.49 -2.78
CA SER A 149 11.63 -12.77 -4.15
C SER A 149 11.18 -11.67 -5.12
N PHE A 150 11.26 -11.92 -6.42
CA PHE A 150 10.72 -11.02 -7.44
C PHE A 150 9.41 -11.56 -8.05
N ASP A 151 8.80 -12.57 -7.44
CA ASP A 151 7.62 -13.23 -7.97
C ASP A 151 6.37 -12.36 -7.78
N GLU A 152 5.73 -12.05 -8.89
CA GLU A 152 4.47 -11.33 -8.97
C GLU A 152 3.48 -12.13 -9.79
N ARG A 153 2.22 -12.21 -9.35
CA ARG A 153 1.15 -12.85 -10.12
C ARG A 153 -0.14 -12.05 -10.07
N ALA A 154 -0.88 -12.05 -11.17
CA ALA A 154 -2.24 -11.56 -11.19
C ALA A 154 -3.15 -12.51 -10.39
N LEU A 155 -3.98 -11.95 -9.51
CA LEU A 155 -5.07 -12.67 -8.85
C LEU A 155 -6.32 -12.63 -9.71
N ILE A 156 -6.68 -11.44 -10.19
CA ILE A 156 -7.82 -11.22 -11.06
C ILE A 156 -7.62 -9.94 -11.88
N GLU A 157 -7.98 -10.00 -13.15
CA GLU A 157 -7.96 -8.85 -14.07
C GLU A 157 -9.34 -8.59 -14.66
N ASN A 158 -9.70 -7.33 -14.87
CA ASN A 158 -10.99 -6.93 -15.43
C ASN A 158 -11.18 -7.34 -16.90
N THR A 159 -10.14 -7.83 -17.55
CA THR A 159 -10.23 -8.41 -18.90
C THR A 159 -11.06 -9.70 -18.97
N GLN A 160 -11.37 -10.31 -17.82
CA GLN A 160 -12.16 -11.54 -17.69
C GLN A 160 -13.66 -11.26 -17.48
N PHE A 161 -14.03 -10.02 -17.23
CA PHE A 161 -15.42 -9.57 -17.02
C PHE A 161 -15.53 -8.06 -17.32
N GLU A 162 -16.72 -7.60 -17.60
CA GLU A 162 -16.97 -6.16 -17.80
C GLU A 162 -17.08 -5.46 -16.44
N GLY A 163 -16.10 -4.61 -16.10
CA GLY A 163 -16.15 -3.87 -14.84
C GLY A 163 -14.79 -3.39 -14.34
N CYS A 164 -14.82 -2.85 -13.14
CA CYS A 164 -13.66 -2.34 -12.44
C CYS A 164 -13.40 -3.19 -11.19
N VAL A 165 -12.17 -3.63 -10.99
CA VAL A 165 -11.72 -4.27 -9.75
C VAL A 165 -11.28 -3.18 -8.79
N ASN A 166 -11.91 -3.13 -7.62
CA ASN A 166 -11.65 -2.10 -6.63
C ASN A 166 -11.51 -2.72 -5.22
N CYS A 167 -11.17 -1.91 -4.22
CA CYS A 167 -11.25 -2.19 -2.78
C CYS A 167 -11.07 -3.66 -2.38
N HIS A 168 -9.84 -4.17 -2.38
CA HIS A 168 -9.52 -5.42 -1.70
C HIS A 168 -9.11 -5.13 -0.25
N SER A 169 -9.29 -6.11 0.64
CA SER A 169 -8.87 -6.02 2.04
C SER A 169 -8.77 -7.42 2.65
N PHE A 170 -7.82 -7.58 3.56
CA PHE A 170 -7.57 -8.82 4.29
C PHE A 170 -7.72 -8.60 5.80
N ASN A 171 -8.22 -9.59 6.52
CA ASN A 171 -8.23 -9.54 7.98
C ASN A 171 -6.82 -9.77 8.52
N ARG A 172 -6.15 -8.71 8.97
CA ARG A 172 -4.78 -8.78 9.50
C ARG A 172 -3.83 -9.55 8.56
N GLY A 173 -3.91 -9.28 7.28
CA GLY A 173 -3.09 -9.97 6.28
C GLY A 173 -3.43 -11.43 6.04
N ASN A 174 -4.49 -11.99 6.65
CA ASN A 174 -4.89 -13.37 6.46
C ASN A 174 -5.56 -13.57 5.08
N PRO A 175 -4.95 -14.32 4.15
CA PRO A 175 -5.53 -14.50 2.83
C PRO A 175 -6.84 -15.31 2.83
N ALA A 176 -7.15 -16.06 3.89
CA ALA A 176 -8.40 -16.79 4.03
C ALA A 176 -9.60 -15.89 4.34
N ASP A 177 -9.36 -14.68 4.83
CA ASP A 177 -10.36 -13.66 5.14
C ASP A 177 -10.17 -12.47 4.21
N MET A 178 -10.82 -12.49 3.05
CA MET A 178 -10.64 -11.51 1.98
C MET A 178 -11.98 -10.91 1.55
N SER A 179 -12.02 -9.60 1.38
CA SER A 179 -13.08 -8.85 0.71
C SER A 179 -12.55 -8.27 -0.59
N LEU A 180 -13.30 -8.41 -1.68
CA LEU A 180 -12.97 -7.85 -2.99
C LEU A 180 -14.22 -7.27 -3.64
N HIS A 181 -14.18 -5.97 -3.98
CA HIS A 181 -15.33 -5.28 -4.57
C HIS A 181 -15.16 -5.10 -6.09
N ILE A 182 -16.20 -5.45 -6.83
CA ILE A 182 -16.30 -5.30 -8.28
C ILE A 182 -17.36 -4.25 -8.60
N ARG A 183 -17.02 -3.28 -9.45
CA ARG A 183 -17.96 -2.28 -9.98
C ARG A 183 -18.25 -2.54 -11.45
N GLY A 184 -19.42 -2.15 -11.90
CA GLY A 184 -19.85 -2.27 -13.29
C GLY A 184 -21.20 -3.02 -13.40
N PRO A 185 -21.56 -3.48 -14.60
CA PRO A 185 -22.84 -4.18 -14.84
C PRO A 185 -23.00 -5.42 -13.96
N HIS A 186 -21.89 -6.12 -13.68
CA HIS A 186 -21.86 -7.32 -12.84
C HIS A 186 -21.37 -7.00 -11.41
N GLY A 187 -21.64 -5.78 -10.91
CA GLY A 187 -21.18 -5.32 -9.60
C GLY A 187 -21.52 -6.29 -8.47
N ALA A 188 -20.52 -6.62 -7.66
CA ALA A 188 -20.63 -7.53 -6.51
C ALA A 188 -19.49 -7.29 -5.52
N THR A 189 -19.70 -7.70 -4.28
CA THR A 189 -18.60 -7.89 -3.32
C THR A 189 -18.37 -9.38 -3.14
N LEU A 190 -17.15 -9.84 -3.47
CA LEU A 190 -16.74 -11.20 -3.19
C LEU A 190 -16.16 -11.26 -1.77
N LEU A 191 -16.74 -12.09 -0.92
CA LEU A 191 -16.21 -12.37 0.41
C LEU A 191 -15.75 -13.82 0.48
N ARG A 192 -14.54 -14.02 0.97
CA ARG A 192 -14.02 -15.29 1.45
C ARG A 192 -13.78 -15.15 2.94
N HIS A 193 -14.22 -16.12 3.71
CA HIS A 193 -14.12 -16.10 5.15
C HIS A 193 -13.75 -17.47 5.69
N SER A 194 -12.71 -17.56 6.50
CA SER A 194 -12.15 -18.82 7.03
C SER A 194 -13.13 -19.58 7.91
N ILE A 195 -14.04 -18.88 8.63
CA ILE A 195 -15.03 -19.49 9.52
C ILE A 195 -16.17 -20.18 8.73
N THR A 196 -16.50 -19.73 7.52
CA THR A 196 -17.62 -20.28 6.74
C THR A 196 -17.22 -21.53 5.97
N ASN A 197 -16.55 -21.40 4.85
CA ASN A 197 -16.16 -22.55 4.01
C ASN A 197 -14.87 -22.29 3.22
N ASN A 198 -14.19 -21.19 3.50
CA ASN A 198 -12.99 -20.72 2.79
C ASN A 198 -13.17 -20.61 1.25
N GLN A 199 -14.40 -20.35 0.80
CA GLN A 199 -14.74 -20.12 -0.61
C GLN A 199 -15.35 -18.75 -0.78
N PHE A 200 -15.17 -18.16 -1.97
CA PHE A 200 -15.82 -16.90 -2.30
C PHE A 200 -17.33 -17.07 -2.42
N THR A 201 -18.04 -16.10 -1.86
CA THR A 201 -19.48 -15.89 -2.08
C THR A 201 -19.66 -14.48 -2.62
N ALA A 202 -20.48 -14.34 -3.66
CA ALA A 202 -20.82 -13.05 -4.24
C ALA A 202 -22.02 -12.42 -3.54
N TYR A 203 -21.86 -11.17 -3.09
CA TYR A 203 -22.90 -10.43 -2.40
C TYR A 203 -23.33 -9.19 -3.18
N ASN A 204 -24.63 -8.89 -3.13
CA ASN A 204 -25.16 -7.56 -3.33
C ASN A 204 -25.19 -6.84 -1.98
N THR A 205 -24.37 -5.81 -1.84
CA THR A 205 -24.22 -5.08 -0.57
C THR A 205 -25.13 -3.86 -0.49
N LYS A 206 -25.85 -3.52 -1.59
CA LYS A 206 -26.83 -2.45 -1.60
C LYS A 206 -28.14 -2.92 -0.95
N THR A 207 -28.66 -2.11 -0.07
CA THR A 207 -29.98 -2.31 0.58
C THR A 207 -30.84 -1.06 0.42
N ASP A 208 -32.08 -1.10 0.86
CA ASP A 208 -32.98 0.07 0.94
C ASP A 208 -32.53 1.09 2.01
N GLN A 209 -31.58 0.71 2.87
CA GLN A 209 -31.05 1.52 3.96
C GLN A 209 -29.67 2.09 3.67
N THR A 210 -29.05 1.80 2.52
CA THR A 210 -27.71 2.26 2.15
C THR A 210 -27.76 3.17 0.92
N LEU A 211 -26.84 4.15 0.85
CA LEU A 211 -26.74 5.07 -0.30
C LEU A 211 -26.36 4.33 -1.60
N GLY A 212 -25.57 3.26 -1.48
CA GLY A 212 -25.07 2.50 -2.62
C GLY A 212 -24.44 1.18 -2.19
N LEU A 213 -23.55 0.66 -3.04
CA LEU A 213 -22.74 -0.51 -2.70
C LEU A 213 -21.71 -0.15 -1.63
N CYS A 214 -21.42 -1.11 -0.74
CA CYS A 214 -20.39 -0.97 0.30
C CYS A 214 -18.99 -0.95 -0.31
N VAL A 215 -18.18 0.04 0.10
CA VAL A 215 -16.80 0.26 -0.35
C VAL A 215 -15.89 0.50 0.85
N TYR A 216 -14.57 0.59 0.63
CA TYR A 216 -13.56 0.79 1.66
C TYR A 216 -13.66 -0.18 2.85
N PRO A 217 -13.61 -1.50 2.58
CA PRO A 217 -13.70 -2.52 3.62
C PRO A 217 -12.54 -2.45 4.62
N TYR A 218 -12.85 -2.62 5.90
CA TYR A 218 -11.85 -2.86 6.94
C TYR A 218 -12.35 -3.91 7.92
N TRP A 219 -11.56 -4.97 8.12
CA TRP A 219 -11.92 -6.09 8.98
C TRP A 219 -11.75 -5.76 10.45
N HIS A 220 -12.72 -6.20 11.23
CA HIS A 220 -12.56 -6.25 12.68
C HIS A 220 -11.56 -7.36 13.07
N PRO A 221 -10.72 -7.17 14.12
CA PRO A 221 -9.71 -8.16 14.52
C PRO A 221 -10.23 -9.58 14.73
N SER A 222 -11.50 -9.74 15.16
CA SER A 222 -12.12 -11.07 15.32
C SER A 222 -12.45 -11.78 14.01
N GLY A 223 -12.43 -11.09 12.87
CA GLY A 223 -12.92 -11.61 11.58
C GLY A 223 -14.45 -11.59 11.44
N ARG A 224 -15.20 -11.36 12.51
CA ARG A 224 -16.67 -11.40 12.48
C ARG A 224 -17.28 -10.18 11.79
N TYR A 225 -16.68 -9.00 11.92
CA TYR A 225 -17.25 -7.78 11.38
C TYR A 225 -16.37 -7.17 10.30
N ILE A 226 -17.02 -6.48 9.35
CA ILE A 226 -16.34 -5.67 8.34
C ILE A 226 -17.00 -4.29 8.37
N ALA A 227 -16.21 -3.25 8.58
CA ALA A 227 -16.66 -1.88 8.45
C ALA A 227 -16.59 -1.47 6.97
N TYR A 228 -17.59 -0.74 6.51
CA TYR A 228 -17.69 -0.21 5.16
C TYR A 228 -18.18 1.24 5.19
N SER A 229 -17.90 1.97 4.12
CA SER A 229 -18.65 3.15 3.77
C SER A 229 -19.49 2.93 2.51
N THR A 230 -20.54 3.75 2.33
CA THR A 230 -21.28 3.88 1.08
C THR A 230 -21.16 5.33 0.64
N ASN A 231 -20.67 5.56 -0.57
CA ASN A 231 -20.32 6.89 -1.05
C ASN A 231 -21.01 7.17 -2.39
N ASN A 232 -21.73 8.28 -2.47
CA ASN A 232 -22.06 8.94 -3.72
C ASN A 232 -20.97 9.97 -4.00
N THR A 233 -20.33 9.88 -5.16
CA THR A 233 -19.14 10.69 -5.45
C THR A 233 -19.29 11.48 -6.73
N ARG A 234 -18.59 12.62 -6.79
CA ARG A 234 -18.37 13.40 -8.00
C ARG A 234 -16.89 13.32 -8.34
N GLN A 235 -16.58 12.91 -9.57
CA GLN A 235 -15.21 12.95 -10.11
C GLN A 235 -14.99 14.27 -10.83
N VAL A 236 -13.81 14.85 -10.64
CA VAL A 236 -13.35 16.06 -11.32
C VAL A 236 -12.00 15.76 -11.98
N PHE A 237 -11.89 16.14 -13.25
CA PHE A 237 -10.67 15.94 -14.02
C PHE A 237 -10.11 17.31 -14.42
N HIS A 238 -8.84 17.52 -14.13
CA HIS A 238 -8.13 18.76 -14.44
C HIS A 238 -7.09 18.54 -15.54
N THR A 239 -7.13 19.35 -16.59
CA THR A 239 -6.19 19.25 -17.70
C THR A 239 -4.86 19.95 -17.43
N ALA A 240 -4.87 21.00 -16.60
CA ALA A 240 -3.71 21.86 -16.34
C ALA A 240 -3.29 21.94 -14.86
N HIS A 241 -4.09 21.40 -13.97
CA HIS A 241 -3.78 21.39 -12.51
C HIS A 241 -2.92 20.17 -12.16
N GLN A 242 -2.05 20.31 -11.15
CA GLN A 242 -1.22 19.20 -10.67
C GLN A 242 -2.09 18.04 -10.10
N ASN A 243 -3.17 18.36 -9.39
CA ASN A 243 -4.16 17.38 -8.92
C ASN A 243 -5.06 16.99 -10.10
N ARG A 244 -4.61 16.03 -10.89
CA ARG A 244 -5.25 15.67 -12.18
C ARG A 244 -6.62 15.04 -12.05
N VAL A 245 -6.81 14.24 -11.00
CA VAL A 245 -8.06 13.52 -10.73
C VAL A 245 -8.42 13.72 -9.28
N GLU A 246 -9.63 14.18 -9.05
CA GLU A 246 -10.17 14.31 -7.71
C GLU A 246 -11.51 13.58 -7.60
N VAL A 247 -11.80 13.07 -6.41
CA VAL A 247 -13.06 12.41 -6.09
C VAL A 247 -13.59 13.02 -4.81
N PHE A 248 -14.74 13.64 -4.89
CA PHE A 248 -15.41 14.29 -3.76
C PHE A 248 -16.67 13.54 -3.39
N ASP A 249 -16.94 13.38 -2.10
CA ASP A 249 -18.22 12.88 -1.63
C ASP A 249 -19.33 13.93 -1.86
N THR A 250 -20.48 13.46 -2.29
CA THR A 250 -21.72 14.22 -2.30
C THR A 250 -22.72 13.71 -1.26
N ALA A 251 -22.54 12.48 -0.82
CA ALA A 251 -23.13 11.84 0.35
C ALA A 251 -22.29 10.62 0.72
N SER A 252 -22.06 10.39 2.01
CA SER A 252 -21.43 9.16 2.47
C SER A 252 -21.84 8.79 3.89
N ASP A 253 -22.07 7.51 4.11
CA ASP A 253 -22.47 6.91 5.38
C ASP A 253 -21.56 5.74 5.75
N LEU A 254 -21.50 5.40 7.04
CA LEU A 254 -20.78 4.24 7.54
C LEU A 254 -21.71 3.17 8.07
N GLN A 255 -21.31 1.93 7.88
CA GLN A 255 -21.96 0.76 8.44
C GLN A 255 -20.98 -0.35 8.76
N VAL A 256 -21.36 -1.23 9.66
CA VAL A 256 -20.64 -2.47 9.97
C VAL A 256 -21.47 -3.66 9.53
N TYR A 257 -20.84 -4.61 8.85
CA TYR A 257 -21.46 -5.86 8.45
C TYR A 257 -21.06 -6.99 9.41
N ASP A 258 -22.05 -7.70 9.97
CA ASP A 258 -21.86 -8.94 10.74
C ASP A 258 -21.88 -10.13 9.78
N VAL A 259 -20.69 -10.69 9.51
CA VAL A 259 -20.49 -11.80 8.56
C VAL A 259 -21.25 -13.06 8.99
N GLU A 260 -21.30 -13.35 10.30
CA GLU A 260 -21.98 -14.54 10.84
C GLU A 260 -23.49 -14.47 10.68
N LYS A 261 -24.07 -13.28 10.89
CA LYS A 261 -25.51 -13.08 10.81
C LYS A 261 -26.00 -12.65 9.44
N ASN A 262 -25.10 -12.24 8.54
CA ASN A 262 -25.41 -11.62 7.26
C ASN A 262 -26.26 -10.36 7.43
N GLU A 263 -25.89 -9.46 8.34
CA GLU A 263 -26.66 -8.27 8.68
C GLU A 263 -25.79 -7.02 8.72
N LEU A 264 -26.27 -5.92 8.15
CA LEU A 264 -25.73 -4.59 8.35
C LEU A 264 -26.19 -4.03 9.71
N LEU A 265 -25.25 -3.51 10.46
CA LEU A 265 -25.43 -2.80 11.73
C LEU A 265 -25.38 -1.31 11.41
N LEU A 266 -26.47 -0.62 11.56
CA LEU A 266 -26.60 0.81 11.25
C LEU A 266 -26.65 1.65 12.53
N SER A 267 -26.14 2.88 12.44
CA SER A 267 -26.25 3.87 13.52
C SER A 267 -26.70 5.21 12.95
N PRO A 268 -27.71 5.86 13.55
CA PRO A 268 -28.12 7.22 13.15
C PRO A 268 -26.99 8.26 13.28
N LEU A 269 -25.99 7.99 14.12
CA LEU A 269 -24.81 8.85 14.29
C LEU A 269 -23.85 8.77 13.12
N LEU A 270 -23.87 7.68 12.34
CA LEU A 270 -22.98 7.41 11.21
C LEU A 270 -23.72 7.44 9.88
N LYS A 271 -24.87 8.10 9.85
CA LYS A 271 -25.76 8.21 8.69
C LYS A 271 -26.50 9.55 8.76
N GLN A 272 -25.78 10.64 8.63
CA GLN A 272 -26.32 11.99 8.76
C GLN A 272 -26.21 12.74 7.42
N ASP A 273 -27.31 13.26 6.91
CA ASP A 273 -27.34 14.05 5.65
C ASP A 273 -26.43 15.30 5.70
N SER A 274 -26.09 15.76 6.90
CA SER A 274 -25.26 16.96 7.12
C SER A 274 -23.76 16.67 7.27
N VAL A 275 -23.36 15.41 7.21
CA VAL A 275 -21.95 14.96 7.42
C VAL A 275 -21.61 13.94 6.35
N TYR A 276 -20.39 14.00 5.85
CA TYR A 276 -19.79 12.92 5.05
C TYR A 276 -18.95 12.05 5.97
N GLU A 277 -19.22 10.75 6.04
CA GLU A 277 -18.43 9.79 6.80
C GLU A 277 -17.82 8.76 5.85
N THR A 278 -16.48 8.54 5.95
CA THR A 278 -15.77 7.62 5.05
C THR A 278 -14.55 6.99 5.73
N PHE A 279 -13.95 6.00 5.09
CA PHE A 279 -12.74 5.29 5.53
C PHE A 279 -12.78 4.73 6.95
N PRO A 280 -13.80 3.91 7.28
CA PRO A 280 -13.89 3.32 8.60
C PRO A 280 -12.77 2.29 8.84
N VAL A 281 -12.18 2.28 10.04
CA VAL A 281 -11.20 1.29 10.47
C VAL A 281 -11.39 0.96 11.95
N PHE A 282 -11.30 -0.32 12.30
CA PHE A 282 -11.36 -0.74 13.71
C PHE A 282 -10.03 -0.52 14.41
N SER A 283 -10.10 -0.18 15.70
CA SER A 283 -8.94 -0.23 16.59
C SER A 283 -8.37 -1.65 16.70
N ALA A 284 -7.12 -1.76 17.12
CA ALA A 284 -6.44 -3.05 17.27
C ALA A 284 -7.15 -4.04 18.21
N ASP A 285 -7.86 -3.53 19.21
CA ASP A 285 -8.67 -4.32 20.16
C ASP A 285 -10.14 -4.52 19.70
N GLY A 286 -10.53 -3.87 18.58
CA GLY A 286 -11.86 -3.95 18.00
C GLY A 286 -12.95 -3.20 18.76
N ARG A 287 -12.61 -2.39 19.77
CA ARG A 287 -13.58 -1.70 20.63
C ARG A 287 -13.91 -0.28 20.19
N SER A 288 -13.26 0.19 19.16
CA SER A 288 -13.51 1.51 18.56
C SER A 288 -13.49 1.41 17.05
N LEU A 289 -14.27 2.27 16.42
CA LEU A 289 -14.25 2.51 14.99
C LEU A 289 -13.72 3.93 14.77
N TYR A 290 -12.57 4.07 14.11
CA TYR A 290 -12.05 5.33 13.61
C TYR A 290 -12.58 5.56 12.21
N PHE A 291 -12.77 6.81 11.83
CA PHE A 291 -13.24 7.18 10.50
C PHE A 291 -12.96 8.66 10.20
N CYS A 292 -13.06 9.03 8.94
CA CYS A 292 -12.98 10.41 8.49
C CYS A 292 -14.38 11.01 8.37
N ALA A 293 -14.59 12.22 8.92
CA ALA A 293 -15.87 12.92 8.84
C ALA A 293 -15.69 14.40 8.50
N ALA A 294 -16.53 14.89 7.58
CA ALA A 294 -16.55 16.29 7.14
C ALA A 294 -17.97 16.83 7.13
N ARG A 295 -18.12 18.15 7.30
CA ARG A 295 -19.42 18.79 7.09
C ARG A 295 -19.83 18.67 5.62
N ALA A 296 -21.04 18.21 5.38
CA ALA A 296 -21.59 18.16 4.04
C ALA A 296 -21.79 19.58 3.46
N LEU A 297 -21.44 19.75 2.20
CA LEU A 297 -21.69 20.99 1.49
C LEU A 297 -23.19 21.14 1.18
N PRO A 298 -23.69 22.39 1.14
CA PRO A 298 -25.04 22.65 0.65
C PRO A 298 -25.24 22.09 -0.75
N GLU A 299 -26.45 21.61 -1.04
CA GLU A 299 -26.81 21.10 -2.37
C GLU A 299 -26.49 22.15 -3.46
N GLY A 300 -25.81 21.70 -4.52
CA GLY A 300 -25.40 22.57 -5.63
C GLY A 300 -24.15 23.40 -5.37
N SER A 301 -23.48 23.22 -4.24
CA SER A 301 -22.19 23.88 -3.99
C SER A 301 -21.12 23.43 -4.99
N HIS A 302 -20.26 24.37 -5.38
CA HIS A 302 -19.09 24.14 -6.23
C HIS A 302 -17.76 24.28 -5.47
N GLU A 303 -17.82 24.58 -4.15
CA GLU A 303 -16.65 24.77 -3.30
C GLU A 303 -16.09 23.43 -2.78
N LEU A 304 -15.86 22.50 -3.69
CA LEU A 304 -15.44 21.12 -3.35
C LEU A 304 -14.08 21.09 -2.64
N ASP A 305 -13.20 22.04 -2.92
CA ASP A 305 -11.91 22.25 -2.28
C ASP A 305 -12.01 22.83 -0.85
N SER A 306 -13.22 23.17 -0.39
CA SER A 306 -13.49 23.57 1.00
C SER A 306 -13.78 22.38 1.92
N ILE A 307 -13.98 21.18 1.40
CA ILE A 307 -14.28 19.98 2.21
C ILE A 307 -13.04 19.59 3.02
N ARG A 308 -13.18 19.50 4.34
CA ARG A 308 -12.11 19.13 5.29
C ARG A 308 -12.59 17.99 6.17
N TYR A 309 -11.89 16.86 6.13
CA TYR A 309 -12.21 15.71 6.95
C TYR A 309 -11.40 15.71 8.23
N ASN A 310 -12.09 15.52 9.35
CA ASN A 310 -11.51 15.28 10.66
C ASN A 310 -11.33 13.78 10.89
N LEU A 311 -10.38 13.37 11.73
CA LEU A 311 -10.32 12.01 12.25
C LEU A 311 -11.26 11.91 13.46
N CYS A 312 -12.23 11.03 13.37
CA CYS A 312 -13.23 10.79 14.40
C CYS A 312 -13.17 9.35 14.92
N ARG A 313 -13.79 9.11 16.09
CA ARG A 313 -13.92 7.81 16.73
C ARG A 313 -15.30 7.64 17.34
N ILE A 314 -15.84 6.45 17.25
CA ILE A 314 -17.01 5.97 18.00
C ILE A 314 -16.69 4.64 18.66
N ASP A 315 -17.18 4.40 19.88
CA ASP A 315 -17.03 3.10 20.55
C ASP A 315 -17.85 2.03 19.82
N PHE A 316 -17.37 0.80 19.86
CA PHE A 316 -18.03 -0.37 19.30
C PHE A 316 -17.93 -1.54 20.28
N ASP A 317 -19.06 -2.19 20.54
CA ASP A 317 -19.09 -3.40 21.37
C ASP A 317 -19.09 -4.66 20.49
N PRO A 318 -17.98 -5.38 20.38
CA PRO A 318 -17.89 -6.55 19.50
C PRO A 318 -18.72 -7.75 19.98
N ALA A 319 -19.19 -7.76 21.23
CA ALA A 319 -20.05 -8.83 21.73
C ALA A 319 -21.48 -8.69 21.20
N THR A 320 -21.99 -7.47 21.13
CA THR A 320 -23.37 -7.17 20.72
C THR A 320 -23.47 -6.58 19.33
N GLY A 321 -22.41 -5.99 18.80
CA GLY A 321 -22.40 -5.21 17.55
C GLY A 321 -23.07 -3.84 17.72
N ASN A 322 -23.10 -3.29 18.91
CA ASN A 322 -23.68 -1.99 19.18
C ASN A 322 -22.61 -0.89 19.11
N TYR A 323 -22.99 0.27 18.63
CA TYR A 323 -22.16 1.47 18.65
C TYR A 323 -22.34 2.23 19.96
N GLY A 324 -21.32 2.99 20.34
CA GLY A 324 -21.45 4.01 21.38
C GLY A 324 -22.44 5.10 21.00
N ASN A 325 -22.71 5.98 21.93
CA ASN A 325 -23.70 7.05 21.78
C ASN A 325 -23.08 8.43 21.51
N ARG A 326 -21.76 8.50 21.31
CA ARG A 326 -21.01 9.73 21.07
C ARG A 326 -19.90 9.50 20.08
N ILE A 327 -19.68 10.51 19.23
CA ILE A 327 -18.51 10.61 18.35
C ILE A 327 -17.51 11.57 18.98
N ASP A 328 -16.26 11.12 19.10
CA ASP A 328 -15.13 11.93 19.54
C ASP A 328 -14.31 12.37 18.32
N THR A 329 -13.96 13.66 18.22
CA THR A 329 -13.00 14.14 17.23
C THR A 329 -11.60 13.97 17.79
N ILE A 330 -10.78 13.16 17.14
CA ILE A 330 -9.40 12.84 17.55
C ILE A 330 -8.42 13.85 16.95
N ILE A 331 -8.54 14.13 15.64
CA ILE A 331 -7.79 15.16 14.93
C ILE A 331 -8.79 16.12 14.31
N ASN A 332 -8.76 17.37 14.73
CA ASN A 332 -9.58 18.44 14.14
C ASN A 332 -8.77 19.15 13.03
N ALA A 333 -8.70 18.52 11.86
CA ALA A 333 -7.94 19.02 10.73
C ALA A 333 -8.60 20.23 10.06
N GLU A 334 -9.94 20.35 10.13
CA GLU A 334 -10.69 21.49 9.60
C GLU A 334 -10.19 22.83 10.20
N VAL A 335 -9.91 22.87 11.51
CA VAL A 335 -9.38 24.07 12.18
C VAL A 335 -7.99 24.45 11.70
N GLN A 336 -7.22 23.49 11.21
CA GLN A 336 -5.88 23.69 10.66
C GLN A 336 -5.89 23.90 9.15
N HIS A 337 -7.05 23.95 8.52
CA HIS A 337 -7.25 24.02 7.07
C HIS A 337 -6.67 22.82 6.32
N HIS A 338 -6.67 21.64 6.95
CA HIS A 338 -6.23 20.38 6.38
C HIS A 338 -7.35 19.33 6.38
N SER A 339 -7.10 18.23 5.74
CA SER A 339 -8.03 17.11 5.59
C SER A 339 -7.34 15.78 5.85
N VAL A 340 -7.94 14.94 6.69
CA VAL A 340 -7.45 13.59 7.00
C VAL A 340 -8.06 12.57 6.05
N SER A 341 -7.24 11.64 5.57
CA SER A 341 -7.72 10.47 4.82
C SER A 341 -6.97 9.19 5.21
N PHE A 342 -7.58 8.04 4.91
CA PHE A 342 -7.01 6.71 5.06
C PHE A 342 -6.38 6.41 6.43
N PRO A 343 -7.09 6.59 7.56
CA PRO A 343 -6.55 6.20 8.86
C PRO A 343 -6.23 4.70 8.88
N ARG A 344 -5.08 4.32 9.47
CA ARG A 344 -4.65 2.93 9.61
C ARG A 344 -4.00 2.74 10.99
N PRO A 345 -4.68 2.12 11.96
CA PRO A 345 -4.06 1.77 13.24
C PRO A 345 -3.06 0.63 13.06
N SER A 346 -1.96 0.69 13.80
CA SER A 346 -1.03 -0.43 13.92
C SER A 346 -1.69 -1.59 14.67
N TYR A 347 -1.32 -2.83 14.34
CA TYR A 347 -1.95 -4.03 14.94
C TYR A 347 -1.64 -4.22 16.43
N ASP A 348 -0.56 -3.58 16.93
CA ASP A 348 -0.24 -3.52 18.36
C ASP A 348 -1.03 -2.43 19.12
N GLY A 349 -1.79 -1.61 18.39
CA GLY A 349 -2.63 -0.55 18.96
C GLY A 349 -1.86 0.67 19.48
N ARG A 350 -0.56 0.78 19.18
CA ARG A 350 0.27 1.88 19.65
C ARG A 350 0.10 3.13 18.79
N PHE A 351 0.08 2.97 17.49
CA PHE A 351 0.09 4.07 16.53
C PHE A 351 -1.13 4.04 15.61
N LEU A 352 -1.44 5.18 15.03
CA LEU A 352 -2.35 5.32 13.91
C LEU A 352 -1.68 6.19 12.85
N CYS A 353 -1.45 5.63 11.67
CA CYS A 353 -0.97 6.37 10.51
C CYS A 353 -2.16 6.92 9.71
N TYR A 354 -2.04 8.15 9.20
CA TYR A 354 -3.04 8.75 8.33
C TYR A 354 -2.38 9.67 7.30
N THR A 355 -3.07 9.97 6.21
CA THR A 355 -2.65 10.97 5.24
C THR A 355 -3.28 12.31 5.61
N LEU A 356 -2.49 13.38 5.58
CA LEU A 356 -2.93 14.77 5.71
C LEU A 356 -2.73 15.48 4.38
N SER A 357 -3.77 16.12 3.87
CA SER A 357 -3.77 16.94 2.65
C SER A 357 -4.46 18.28 2.91
N ASP A 358 -4.46 19.19 1.94
CA ASP A 358 -5.10 20.51 2.11
C ASP A 358 -6.62 20.42 2.13
N TYR A 359 -7.21 19.49 1.37
CA TYR A 359 -8.67 19.32 1.29
C TYR A 359 -9.06 17.93 0.77
N GLY A 360 -10.32 17.61 0.82
CA GLY A 360 -10.92 16.41 0.22
C GLY A 360 -10.52 15.11 0.91
N GLN A 361 -10.86 14.01 0.26
CA GLN A 361 -10.58 12.66 0.76
C GLN A 361 -9.67 11.85 -0.17
N PHE A 362 -9.54 12.24 -1.43
CA PHE A 362 -8.84 11.47 -2.47
C PHE A 362 -7.43 12.00 -2.67
N SER A 363 -6.59 11.83 -1.65
CA SER A 363 -5.28 12.46 -1.53
C SER A 363 -4.21 11.94 -2.49
N ILE A 364 -4.44 10.86 -3.24
CA ILE A 364 -3.40 10.22 -4.07
C ILE A 364 -2.88 11.08 -5.23
N TRP A 365 -3.56 12.18 -5.57
CA TRP A 365 -3.13 13.15 -6.56
C TRP A 365 -2.73 14.50 -5.96
N HIS A 366 -2.77 14.63 -4.63
CA HIS A 366 -2.40 15.83 -3.92
C HIS A 366 -0.90 15.84 -3.63
N HIS A 367 -0.16 16.74 -4.25
CA HIS A 367 1.29 16.86 -4.10
C HIS A 367 1.73 17.05 -2.66
N GLU A 368 0.93 17.79 -1.90
CA GLU A 368 1.17 18.13 -0.51
C GLU A 368 0.69 17.06 0.48
N ALA A 369 0.20 15.92 -0.04
CA ALA A 369 -0.32 14.86 0.82
C ALA A 369 0.80 14.07 1.47
N ASP A 370 0.94 14.22 2.79
CA ASP A 370 1.95 13.62 3.64
C ASP A 370 1.37 12.61 4.63
N LEU A 371 2.17 11.63 5.02
CA LEU A 371 1.85 10.70 6.10
C LEU A 371 2.17 11.30 7.46
N TYR A 372 1.25 11.10 8.39
CA TYR A 372 1.37 11.48 9.80
C TYR A 372 1.19 10.27 10.69
N LEU A 373 1.93 10.25 11.80
CA LEU A 373 1.88 9.20 12.81
C LEU A 373 1.32 9.78 14.11
N LEU A 374 0.16 9.27 14.53
CA LEU A 374 -0.47 9.57 15.82
C LEU A 374 -0.08 8.49 16.82
N ASP A 375 0.53 8.86 17.94
CA ASP A 375 0.71 7.99 19.11
C ASP A 375 -0.61 7.96 19.90
N LEU A 376 -1.30 6.83 19.86
CA LEU A 376 -2.60 6.66 20.51
C LEU A 376 -2.52 6.71 22.05
N SER A 377 -1.33 6.54 22.63
CA SER A 377 -1.14 6.61 24.09
C SER A 377 -0.96 8.03 24.61
N THR A 378 -0.39 8.93 23.81
CA THR A 378 -0.13 10.33 24.18
C THR A 378 -1.10 11.30 23.52
N GLY A 379 -1.66 10.94 22.36
CA GLY A 379 -2.46 11.82 21.50
C GLY A 379 -1.60 12.76 20.66
N GLU A 380 -0.28 12.63 20.68
CA GLU A 380 0.63 13.45 19.88
C GLU A 380 0.72 12.92 18.45
N SER A 381 0.72 13.84 17.48
CA SER A 381 0.85 13.50 16.06
C SER A 381 1.97 14.31 15.42
N HIS A 382 2.75 13.66 14.55
CA HIS A 382 3.86 14.28 13.84
C HIS A 382 4.02 13.72 12.42
N PRO A 383 4.60 14.50 11.48
CA PRO A 383 4.86 14.04 10.12
C PRO A 383 5.89 12.91 10.11
N MET A 384 5.69 11.96 9.22
CA MET A 384 6.60 10.82 9.02
C MET A 384 7.76 11.20 8.10
N MET A 385 8.68 12.05 8.58
CA MET A 385 9.77 12.65 7.79
C MET A 385 10.63 11.64 7.01
N GLY A 386 10.78 10.42 7.50
CA GLY A 386 11.51 9.35 6.78
C GLY A 386 10.72 8.75 5.62
N ALA A 387 9.38 8.82 5.68
CA ALA A 387 8.49 8.29 4.66
C ALA A 387 8.05 9.34 3.63
N ASN A 388 7.90 10.59 4.04
CA ASN A 388 7.42 11.70 3.21
C ASN A 388 8.48 12.20 2.21
N SER A 389 8.02 12.83 1.14
CA SER A 389 8.82 13.39 0.04
C SER A 389 8.24 14.73 -0.45
N ASP A 390 8.71 15.22 -1.57
CA ASP A 390 8.18 16.44 -2.21
C ASP A 390 6.93 16.15 -3.08
N ASP A 391 6.37 14.94 -3.02
CA ASP A 391 5.17 14.52 -3.77
C ASP A 391 4.29 13.63 -2.89
N THR A 392 3.15 13.23 -3.38
CA THR A 392 2.11 12.48 -2.68
C THR A 392 2.61 11.22 -1.97
N GLU A 393 2.23 11.05 -0.70
CA GLU A 393 2.23 9.80 0.06
C GLU A 393 0.81 9.45 0.51
N SER A 394 0.32 8.27 0.09
CA SER A 394 -1.04 7.83 0.42
C SER A 394 -1.17 6.30 0.37
N PHE A 395 -2.39 5.77 0.55
CA PHE A 395 -2.70 4.33 0.49
C PHE A 395 -1.70 3.47 1.27
N HIS A 396 -1.48 3.82 2.51
CA HIS A 396 -0.55 3.12 3.40
C HIS A 396 -1.23 2.00 4.18
N ASN A 397 -0.44 1.00 4.59
CA ASN A 397 -0.90 -0.08 5.47
C ASN A 397 0.25 -0.66 6.30
N TRP A 398 -0.09 -1.28 7.45
CA TRP A 398 0.86 -1.86 8.39
C TRP A 398 1.10 -3.34 8.11
N SER A 399 2.36 -3.78 8.30
CA SER A 399 2.66 -5.20 8.48
C SER A 399 2.08 -5.71 9.79
N THR A 400 1.83 -7.02 9.86
CA THR A 400 1.16 -7.64 11.01
C THR A 400 1.93 -7.51 12.32
N ASN A 401 3.25 -7.34 12.27
CA ASN A 401 4.10 -7.07 13.42
C ASN A 401 4.14 -5.58 13.83
N SER A 402 3.44 -4.69 13.11
CA SER A 402 3.40 -3.24 13.39
C SER A 402 4.77 -2.54 13.29
N ARG A 403 5.70 -3.07 12.50
CA ARG A 403 7.05 -2.50 12.35
C ARG A 403 7.35 -2.01 10.95
N TRP A 404 6.59 -2.45 9.96
CA TRP A 404 6.74 -2.01 8.59
C TRP A 404 5.47 -1.33 8.10
N LEU A 405 5.67 -0.28 7.35
CA LEU A 405 4.60 0.39 6.62
C LEU A 405 4.88 0.27 5.12
N VAL A 406 3.89 -0.10 4.34
CA VAL A 406 3.86 0.05 2.89
C VAL A 406 3.03 1.27 2.53
N LEU A 407 3.45 2.03 1.53
CA LEU A 407 2.76 3.22 1.05
C LEU A 407 2.87 3.35 -0.47
N SER A 408 1.92 4.05 -1.08
CA SER A 408 1.98 4.45 -2.48
C SER A 408 2.47 5.89 -2.57
N SER A 409 3.54 6.13 -3.34
CA SER A 409 4.12 7.45 -3.53
C SER A 409 4.33 7.77 -5.00
N ARG A 410 4.20 9.05 -5.37
CA ARG A 410 4.47 9.57 -6.71
C ARG A 410 5.86 10.18 -6.87
N ARG A 411 6.69 10.17 -5.83
CA ARG A 411 8.03 10.80 -5.78
C ARG A 411 8.98 10.43 -6.91
N ASP A 412 8.72 9.32 -7.61
CA ASP A 412 9.60 8.82 -8.67
C ASP A 412 9.48 9.66 -9.96
N ASP A 413 8.26 9.96 -10.39
CA ASP A 413 7.99 10.64 -11.67
C ASP A 413 6.79 11.61 -11.65
N GLY A 414 6.11 11.78 -10.51
CA GLY A 414 4.94 12.64 -10.34
C GLY A 414 3.67 12.14 -11.03
N LEU A 415 3.72 10.97 -11.68
CA LEU A 415 2.59 10.42 -12.45
C LEU A 415 2.13 9.06 -11.93
N PHE A 416 3.05 8.11 -11.81
CA PHE A 416 2.73 6.75 -11.37
C PHE A 416 3.00 6.59 -9.89
N THR A 417 2.03 6.06 -9.15
CA THR A 417 2.31 5.62 -7.78
C THR A 417 3.17 4.37 -7.80
N ARG A 418 4.20 4.35 -6.95
CA ARG A 418 5.08 3.21 -6.71
C ARG A 418 4.99 2.78 -5.25
N PRO A 419 5.14 1.49 -4.94
CA PRO A 419 5.14 1.02 -3.54
C PRO A 419 6.50 1.29 -2.90
N TYR A 420 6.45 1.92 -1.73
CA TYR A 420 7.59 2.16 -0.86
C TYR A 420 7.36 1.53 0.50
N PHE A 421 8.44 1.22 1.20
CA PHE A 421 8.41 0.65 2.55
C PHE A 421 9.25 1.49 3.49
N CYS A 422 8.83 1.64 4.73
CA CYS A 422 9.65 2.19 5.80
C CYS A 422 9.48 1.39 7.09
N HIS A 423 10.54 1.37 7.91
CA HIS A 423 10.51 0.79 9.24
C HIS A 423 10.04 1.84 10.25
N VAL A 424 9.17 1.42 11.16
CA VAL A 424 8.70 2.23 12.30
C VAL A 424 9.09 1.50 13.58
N ASP A 425 10.00 2.05 14.35
CA ASP A 425 10.44 1.42 15.60
C ASP A 425 9.38 1.54 16.72
N ALA A 426 9.64 0.89 17.85
CA ALA A 426 8.74 0.91 19.00
C ALA A 426 8.53 2.31 19.61
N ASN A 427 9.34 3.29 19.26
CA ASN A 427 9.25 4.69 19.70
C ASN A 427 8.61 5.60 18.64
N GLY A 428 8.15 5.05 17.53
CA GLY A 428 7.55 5.81 16.41
C GLY A 428 8.58 6.50 15.52
N ARG A 429 9.87 6.15 15.59
CA ARG A 429 10.87 6.68 14.66
C ARG A 429 10.73 5.99 13.32
N VAL A 430 10.66 6.77 12.25
CA VAL A 430 10.45 6.32 10.88
C VAL A 430 11.78 6.35 10.12
N SER A 431 12.16 5.22 9.53
CA SER A 431 13.34 5.14 8.66
C SER A 431 13.07 5.75 7.29
N LYS A 432 14.15 6.05 6.54
CA LYS A 432 14.02 6.43 5.13
C LYS A 432 13.25 5.35 4.36
N ALA A 433 12.23 5.78 3.59
CA ALA A 433 11.47 4.89 2.74
C ALA A 433 12.31 4.37 1.56
N PHE A 434 12.12 3.11 1.18
CA PHE A 434 12.75 2.49 0.03
C PHE A 434 11.71 1.88 -0.92
N MET A 435 11.96 1.98 -2.22
CA MET A 435 11.10 1.45 -3.28
C MET A 435 11.09 -0.09 -3.26
N LEU A 436 9.96 -0.71 -3.60
CA LEU A 436 9.83 -2.16 -3.75
C LEU A 436 10.93 -2.72 -4.67
N PRO A 437 11.77 -3.65 -4.17
CA PRO A 437 12.87 -4.21 -4.96
C PRO A 437 12.40 -4.96 -6.20
N GLN A 438 13.15 -4.82 -7.28
CA GLN A 438 12.91 -5.51 -8.56
C GLN A 438 14.23 -6.09 -9.10
N ARG A 439 14.15 -7.17 -9.90
CA ARG A 439 15.34 -7.76 -10.51
C ARG A 439 16.10 -6.76 -11.39
N ASN A 440 15.39 -6.05 -12.25
CA ASN A 440 15.90 -4.90 -12.99
C ASN A 440 14.94 -3.71 -12.74
N PRO A 441 15.17 -2.88 -11.70
CA PRO A 441 14.21 -1.86 -11.31
C PRO A 441 14.01 -0.79 -12.37
N ARG A 442 15.09 -0.38 -13.08
CA ARG A 442 15.02 0.64 -14.12
C ARG A 442 14.08 0.21 -15.24
N ARG A 443 14.28 -0.99 -15.76
CA ARG A 443 13.46 -1.56 -16.82
C ARG A 443 12.03 -1.79 -16.34
N PHE A 444 11.87 -2.40 -15.17
CA PHE A 444 10.56 -2.73 -14.62
C PHE A 444 9.67 -1.49 -14.48
N TYR A 445 10.16 -0.42 -13.86
CA TYR A 445 9.36 0.78 -13.60
C TYR A 445 9.20 1.67 -14.84
N ARG A 446 10.16 1.72 -15.76
CA ARG A 446 10.04 2.45 -17.01
C ARG A 446 9.07 1.80 -18.01
N GLU A 447 9.02 0.47 -18.08
CA GLU A 447 8.14 -0.26 -18.99
C GLU A 447 6.73 -0.49 -18.43
N ARG A 448 6.53 -0.27 -17.14
CA ARG A 448 5.24 -0.49 -16.48
C ARG A 448 4.46 0.82 -16.34
N PHE A 449 3.54 1.05 -17.28
CA PHE A 449 2.66 2.22 -17.31
C PHE A 449 1.42 2.07 -16.44
N PHE A 450 1.57 1.56 -15.22
CA PHE A 450 0.51 1.37 -14.23
C PHE A 450 0.92 1.94 -12.89
N SER A 451 -0.05 2.50 -12.19
CA SER A 451 0.06 2.89 -10.79
C SER A 451 -0.24 1.70 -9.87
N PHE A 452 0.50 1.60 -8.78
CA PHE A 452 0.31 0.65 -7.69
C PHE A 452 -0.52 1.32 -6.60
N ASN A 453 -1.77 0.91 -6.44
CA ASN A 453 -2.70 1.51 -5.50
C ASN A 453 -3.14 0.53 -4.43
N VAL A 454 -3.42 1.06 -3.24
CA VAL A 454 -3.97 0.32 -2.10
C VAL A 454 -3.16 -0.95 -1.79
N PRO A 455 -1.84 -0.85 -1.53
CA PRO A 455 -1.07 -2.00 -1.12
C PRO A 455 -1.54 -2.49 0.26
N ASP A 456 -1.75 -3.80 0.38
CA ASP A 456 -2.16 -4.46 1.62
C ASP A 456 -1.25 -5.66 1.90
N PHE A 457 -0.74 -5.78 3.13
CA PHE A 457 0.11 -6.90 3.49
C PHE A 457 -0.67 -8.21 3.59
N ILE A 458 0.01 -9.30 3.21
CA ILE A 458 -0.47 -10.67 3.38
C ILE A 458 0.60 -11.54 4.03
N ILE A 459 0.15 -12.42 4.96
CA ILE A 459 1.04 -13.30 5.74
C ILE A 459 1.42 -14.60 5.03
N ALA A 460 0.73 -14.93 3.94
CA ALA A 460 0.93 -16.15 3.16
C ALA A 460 0.37 -15.95 1.74
N PRO A 461 0.71 -16.84 0.77
CA PRO A 461 0.11 -16.83 -0.55
C PRO A 461 -1.42 -16.92 -0.51
N THR A 462 -2.11 -16.15 -1.37
CA THR A 462 -3.58 -16.05 -1.35
C THR A 462 -4.28 -17.30 -1.84
N HIS A 463 -3.61 -18.17 -2.61
CA HIS A 463 -4.24 -19.32 -3.27
C HIS A 463 -5.58 -18.93 -3.95
N PHE A 464 -5.56 -17.83 -4.68
CA PHE A 464 -6.74 -17.26 -5.32
C PHE A 464 -7.13 -18.08 -6.55
N ASP A 465 -8.42 -18.49 -6.64
CA ASP A 465 -9.00 -19.15 -7.82
C ASP A 465 -9.71 -18.08 -8.68
N ASP A 466 -9.03 -17.60 -9.72
CA ASP A 466 -9.52 -16.59 -10.67
C ASP A 466 -10.74 -17.07 -11.45
N ARG A 467 -10.78 -18.36 -11.78
CA ARG A 467 -11.91 -18.98 -12.52
C ARG A 467 -13.16 -19.06 -11.67
N GLN A 468 -13.02 -19.38 -10.38
CA GLN A 468 -14.13 -19.36 -9.45
C GLN A 468 -14.65 -17.93 -9.29
N ALA A 469 -13.76 -16.98 -9.03
CA ALA A 469 -14.12 -15.57 -8.87
C ALA A 469 -14.82 -15.01 -10.12
N THR A 470 -14.25 -15.23 -11.31
CA THR A 470 -14.84 -14.78 -12.58
C THR A 470 -16.24 -15.40 -12.83
N ARG A 471 -16.42 -16.68 -12.53
CA ARG A 471 -17.76 -17.31 -12.63
C ARG A 471 -18.76 -16.67 -11.68
N LEU A 472 -18.36 -16.37 -10.44
CA LEU A 472 -19.23 -15.70 -9.47
C LEU A 472 -19.57 -14.28 -9.89
N ILE A 473 -18.65 -13.54 -10.50
CA ILE A 473 -18.88 -12.18 -11.00
C ILE A 473 -19.88 -12.21 -12.18
N ASN A 474 -19.68 -13.12 -13.13
CA ASN A 474 -20.54 -13.23 -14.32
C ASN A 474 -21.88 -13.91 -14.05
N ASN A 475 -22.06 -14.58 -12.92
CA ASN A 475 -23.32 -15.15 -12.49
C ASN A 475 -24.16 -14.08 -11.82
N GLU A 476 -25.41 -13.90 -12.25
CA GLU A 476 -26.36 -12.92 -11.67
C GLU A 476 -26.84 -13.27 -10.26
N SER A 477 -26.60 -14.51 -9.79
CA SER A 477 -27.00 -14.92 -8.45
C SER A 477 -26.09 -14.25 -7.40
N ARG A 478 -26.68 -13.40 -6.58
CA ARG A 478 -26.02 -12.70 -5.46
C ARG A 478 -26.78 -13.01 -4.17
N LYS A 479 -26.04 -13.12 -3.08
CA LYS A 479 -26.64 -13.13 -1.76
C LYS A 479 -26.81 -11.68 -1.29
N ASP A 480 -28.01 -11.26 -0.93
CA ASP A 480 -28.23 -9.92 -0.43
C ASP A 480 -27.74 -9.78 1.01
N PHE A 481 -27.20 -8.60 1.34
CA PHE A 481 -27.01 -8.21 2.73
C PHE A 481 -28.38 -7.97 3.39
N GLY A 482 -28.57 -8.53 4.59
CA GLY A 482 -29.66 -8.18 5.47
C GLY A 482 -29.38 -6.88 6.20
N VAL A 483 -30.39 -6.33 6.86
CA VAL A 483 -30.28 -5.19 7.77
C VAL A 483 -30.83 -5.62 9.12
N ARG A 484 -30.07 -5.35 10.20
CA ARG A 484 -30.50 -5.61 11.56
C ARG A 484 -31.74 -4.78 11.90
N LYS A 485 -32.81 -5.44 12.35
CA LYS A 485 -34.07 -4.80 12.77
C LYS A 485 -33.96 -4.18 14.16
#